data_936048cf296a2d67b28309043d80b614
#
_entry.id   936048cf296a2d67b28309043d80b614
#
_cell.length_a   1.000
_cell.length_b   1.000
_cell.length_c   1.000
_cell.angle_alpha   90.00
_cell.angle_beta   90.00
_cell.angle_gamma   90.00
#
_symmetry.space_group_name_H-M   'P 1'
#
loop_
_entity.id
_entity.type
_entity.pdbx_description
1 polymer ?
#
loop_
_entity_poly.entity_id
_entity_poly.type
_entity_poly.pdbx_seq_one_letter_code
_entity_poly.pdbx_strand_id
1 'polypeptide(L)'
;MDLGWPFCVPDTRNRPDLLRVPFVNDPEFNPDGARLDCASLPATMLGLPAHSAPLGLSFTAGTPMEPVIGSGTLITTHGSWNRESPRAPGVAFSPWDNARNTLGATVPLVGGFQSDAGDRWGRSVDALVGPDGSLYVTDDAAGLVYRITPAQ
;
A
#
# COMPACT_ATOMS: atom_id res chain seq x y z
N MET A 1 -12.00 -15.11 -5.01
CA MET A 1 -11.03 -15.14 -6.13
C MET A 1 -9.79 -15.82 -5.61
N ASP A 2 -9.30 -16.85 -6.29
CA ASP A 2 -8.00 -17.47 -6.00
C ASP A 2 -6.90 -16.68 -6.71
N LEU A 3 -5.86 -16.25 -6.00
CA LEU A 3 -4.71 -15.56 -6.55
C LEU A 3 -3.50 -16.48 -6.77
N GLY A 4 -3.73 -17.80 -6.74
CA GLY A 4 -2.78 -18.81 -7.14
C GLY A 4 -1.75 -19.23 -6.10
N TRP A 5 -1.81 -18.73 -4.87
CA TRP A 5 -0.89 -19.21 -3.82
C TRP A 5 -1.10 -20.70 -3.51
N PRO A 6 -0.03 -21.52 -3.38
CA PRO A 6 1.39 -21.17 -3.44
C PRO A 6 2.02 -21.32 -4.85
N PHE A 7 1.24 -21.60 -5.87
CA PHE A 7 1.72 -21.97 -7.20
C PHE A 7 2.16 -20.80 -8.06
N CYS A 8 1.68 -19.60 -7.74
CA CYS A 8 1.96 -18.38 -8.50
C CYS A 8 2.42 -17.25 -7.59
N VAL A 9 3.41 -16.49 -8.07
CA VAL A 9 3.96 -15.33 -7.36
C VAL A 9 3.93 -14.09 -8.26
N PRO A 10 3.76 -12.88 -7.70
CA PRO A 10 3.83 -11.65 -8.48
C PRO A 10 5.21 -11.44 -9.11
N ASP A 11 5.28 -11.15 -10.41
CA ASP A 11 6.54 -10.83 -11.09
C ASP A 11 6.84 -9.33 -11.05
N THR A 12 7.63 -8.92 -10.09
CA THR A 12 8.03 -7.51 -9.89
C THR A 12 9.31 -7.11 -10.66
N ARG A 13 10.00 -8.06 -11.32
CA ARG A 13 11.34 -7.85 -11.91
C ARG A 13 11.42 -6.71 -12.92
N ASN A 14 10.37 -6.51 -13.70
CA ASN A 14 10.31 -5.50 -14.75
C ASN A 14 9.19 -4.46 -14.50
N ARG A 15 8.83 -4.24 -13.24
CA ARG A 15 7.75 -3.35 -12.83
C ARG A 15 8.22 -2.41 -11.70
N PRO A 16 9.05 -1.41 -12.01
CA PRO A 16 9.58 -0.51 -10.99
C PRO A 16 8.48 0.36 -10.33
N ASP A 17 7.37 0.59 -11.05
CA ASP A 17 6.18 1.28 -10.57
C ASP A 17 5.27 0.39 -9.72
N LEU A 18 5.49 -0.93 -9.73
CA LEU A 18 4.67 -1.95 -9.06
C LEU A 18 3.18 -1.92 -9.45
N LEU A 19 2.86 -1.37 -10.64
CA LEU A 19 1.50 -1.34 -11.15
C LEU A 19 1.22 -2.52 -12.07
N ARG A 20 0.02 -3.10 -11.95
CA ARG A 20 -0.46 -4.19 -12.82
C ARG A 20 0.55 -5.34 -12.93
N VAL A 21 1.04 -5.77 -11.77
CA VAL A 21 2.05 -6.82 -11.68
C VAL A 21 1.43 -8.18 -12.06
N PRO A 22 1.92 -8.83 -13.12
CA PRO A 22 1.44 -10.16 -13.53
C PRO A 22 1.93 -11.23 -12.56
N PHE A 23 1.34 -12.41 -12.66
CA PHE A 23 1.80 -13.58 -11.95
C PHE A 23 2.68 -14.44 -12.84
N VAL A 24 3.66 -15.10 -12.21
CA VAL A 24 4.52 -16.12 -12.82
C VAL A 24 4.54 -17.37 -11.95
N ASN A 25 4.99 -18.47 -12.52
CA ASN A 25 5.11 -19.73 -11.80
C ASN A 25 6.06 -19.60 -10.61
N ASP A 26 5.64 -20.12 -9.47
CA ASP A 26 6.54 -20.34 -8.34
C ASP A 26 7.58 -21.41 -8.71
N PRO A 27 8.89 -21.16 -8.50
CA PRO A 27 9.93 -22.09 -8.92
C PRO A 27 9.98 -23.39 -8.10
N GLU A 28 9.39 -23.43 -6.93
CA GLU A 28 9.35 -24.60 -6.06
C GLU A 28 8.04 -25.37 -6.23
N PHE A 29 6.89 -24.67 -6.19
CA PHE A 29 5.58 -25.30 -6.13
C PHE A 29 4.92 -25.50 -7.51
N ASN A 30 5.38 -24.80 -8.54
CA ASN A 30 4.82 -24.87 -9.89
C ASN A 30 5.87 -24.58 -11.00
N PRO A 31 7.03 -25.25 -10.99
CA PRO A 31 8.16 -24.89 -11.85
C PRO A 31 7.86 -25.03 -13.35
N ASP A 32 7.01 -25.96 -13.73
CA ASP A 32 6.63 -26.27 -15.11
C ASP A 32 5.25 -25.70 -15.52
N GLY A 33 4.56 -25.03 -14.59
CA GLY A 33 3.22 -24.50 -14.82
C GLY A 33 2.10 -25.55 -14.85
N ALA A 34 2.39 -26.81 -14.54
CA ALA A 34 1.41 -27.89 -14.65
C ALA A 34 0.33 -27.86 -13.55
N ARG A 35 0.60 -27.18 -12.42
CA ARG A 35 -0.35 -27.07 -11.31
C ARG A 35 -1.38 -25.98 -11.54
N LEU A 36 -0.95 -24.84 -12.10
CA LEU A 36 -1.82 -23.68 -12.36
C LEU A 36 -1.16 -22.83 -13.46
N ASP A 37 -1.96 -22.42 -14.44
CA ASP A 37 -1.54 -21.40 -15.42
C ASP A 37 -1.57 -20.01 -14.78
N CYS A 38 -0.42 -19.54 -14.33
CA CYS A 38 -0.27 -18.25 -13.67
C CYS A 38 -0.54 -17.06 -14.59
N ALA A 39 -0.38 -17.23 -15.91
CA ALA A 39 -0.67 -16.18 -16.87
C ALA A 39 -2.19 -15.92 -17.02
N SER A 40 -3.03 -16.88 -16.63
CA SER A 40 -4.48 -16.71 -16.62
C SER A 40 -5.01 -15.89 -15.44
N LEU A 41 -4.20 -15.65 -14.41
CA LEU A 41 -4.60 -14.87 -13.24
C LEU A 41 -4.65 -13.37 -13.56
N PRO A 42 -5.61 -12.63 -12.98
CA PRO A 42 -5.64 -11.19 -13.12
C PRO A 42 -4.41 -10.56 -12.46
N ALA A 43 -3.73 -9.65 -13.15
CA ALA A 43 -2.62 -8.92 -12.57
C ALA A 43 -3.06 -8.14 -11.31
N THR A 44 -2.16 -8.03 -10.32
CA THR A 44 -2.42 -7.18 -9.15
C THR A 44 -2.50 -5.71 -9.58
N MET A 45 -3.46 -4.96 -9.05
CA MET A 45 -3.60 -3.53 -9.41
C MET A 45 -2.38 -2.74 -8.98
N LEU A 46 -1.92 -2.96 -7.76
CA LEU A 46 -0.85 -2.21 -7.11
C LEU A 46 -0.04 -3.14 -6.20
N GLY A 47 1.28 -3.07 -6.32
CA GLY A 47 2.21 -3.61 -5.35
C GLY A 47 2.83 -2.49 -4.51
N LEU A 48 3.41 -2.88 -3.40
CA LEU A 48 4.18 -1.98 -2.54
C LEU A 48 5.63 -2.46 -2.48
N PRO A 49 6.58 -1.56 -2.27
CA PRO A 49 7.97 -1.96 -2.10
C PRO A 49 8.11 -3.00 -0.99
N ALA A 50 8.97 -4.00 -1.20
CA ALA A 50 9.22 -5.04 -0.19
C ALA A 50 9.58 -4.44 1.18
N HIS A 51 9.19 -5.12 2.26
CA HIS A 51 9.35 -4.67 3.65
C HIS A 51 8.58 -3.40 4.06
N SER A 52 7.57 -2.99 3.31
CA SER A 52 6.70 -1.87 3.70
C SER A 52 5.75 -2.21 4.85
N ALA A 53 5.43 -3.48 5.03
CA ALA A 53 4.44 -3.97 6.00
C ALA A 53 3.12 -3.17 5.93
N PRO A 54 2.34 -3.30 4.85
CA PRO A 54 1.03 -2.66 4.76
C PRO A 54 0.07 -3.30 5.77
N LEU A 55 -0.61 -2.48 6.57
CA LEU A 55 -1.55 -2.92 7.59
C LEU A 55 -2.95 -2.39 7.34
N GLY A 56 -3.10 -1.06 7.16
CA GLY A 56 -4.39 -0.42 6.94
C GLY A 56 -4.67 -0.15 5.47
N LEU A 57 -5.94 -0.29 5.08
CA LEU A 57 -6.46 0.06 3.76
C LEU A 57 -7.83 0.69 3.91
N SER A 58 -7.99 1.92 3.44
CA SER A 58 -9.28 2.59 3.38
C SER A 58 -9.44 3.35 2.06
N PHE A 59 -10.63 3.91 1.83
CA PHE A 59 -10.97 4.58 0.57
C PHE A 59 -11.42 6.01 0.84
N THR A 60 -11.09 6.93 -0.07
CA THR A 60 -11.52 8.33 0.01
C THR A 60 -12.83 8.60 -0.71
N ALA A 61 -13.23 7.71 -1.63
CA ALA A 61 -14.48 7.85 -2.38
C ALA A 61 -15.70 7.96 -1.46
N GLY A 62 -16.54 8.98 -1.68
CA GLY A 62 -17.72 9.27 -0.86
C GLY A 62 -17.42 9.88 0.50
N THR A 63 -16.17 10.19 0.81
CA THR A 63 -15.80 10.86 2.06
C THR A 63 -15.65 12.38 1.87
N PRO A 64 -15.70 13.19 2.96
CA PRO A 64 -15.45 14.63 2.86
C PRO A 64 -14.03 14.99 2.38
N MET A 65 -13.09 14.05 2.37
CA MET A 65 -11.72 14.28 1.88
C MET A 65 -11.59 14.06 0.36
N GLU A 66 -12.53 13.39 -0.28
CA GLU A 66 -12.51 13.16 -1.73
C GLU A 66 -12.34 14.44 -2.56
N PRO A 67 -13.04 15.54 -2.28
CA PRO A 67 -12.83 16.80 -3.00
C PRO A 67 -11.44 17.43 -2.83
N VAL A 68 -10.69 17.02 -1.79
CA VAL A 68 -9.38 17.58 -1.44
C VAL A 68 -8.25 16.81 -2.13
N ILE A 69 -8.29 15.47 -2.09
CA ILE A 69 -7.19 14.62 -2.59
C ILE A 69 -7.60 13.69 -3.73
N GLY A 70 -8.89 13.66 -4.08
CA GLY A 70 -9.44 12.78 -5.11
C GLY A 70 -9.93 11.43 -4.58
N SER A 71 -10.62 10.67 -5.45
CA SER A 71 -10.96 9.28 -5.19
C SER A 71 -9.72 8.39 -5.25
N GLY A 72 -9.60 7.44 -4.34
CA GLY A 72 -8.46 6.52 -4.29
C GLY A 72 -8.41 5.72 -3.00
N THR A 73 -7.25 5.13 -2.75
CA THR A 73 -6.99 4.35 -1.55
C THR A 73 -5.96 5.02 -0.65
N LEU A 74 -6.19 4.96 0.64
CA LEU A 74 -5.21 5.24 1.68
C LEU A 74 -4.59 3.90 2.11
N ILE A 75 -3.28 3.80 2.04
CA ILE A 75 -2.53 2.59 2.38
C ILE A 75 -1.56 2.95 3.50
N THR A 76 -1.76 2.36 4.66
CA THR A 76 -0.88 2.60 5.80
C THR A 76 0.22 1.56 5.82
N THR A 77 1.46 2.02 5.91
CA THR A 77 2.64 1.17 5.98
C THR A 77 3.30 1.31 7.35
N HIS A 78 3.56 0.16 7.98
CA HIS A 78 4.19 0.10 9.31
C HIS A 78 5.73 0.24 9.24
N GLY A 79 6.28 0.17 8.03
CA GLY A 79 7.71 0.23 7.78
C GLY A 79 8.45 -1.07 8.08
N SER A 80 9.73 -1.11 7.74
CA SER A 80 10.54 -2.33 7.93
C SER A 80 11.04 -2.47 9.37
N TRP A 81 11.39 -3.70 9.77
CA TRP A 81 12.00 -4.00 11.06
C TRP A 81 13.41 -4.62 10.94
N ASN A 82 13.74 -5.28 9.84
CA ASN A 82 14.98 -6.05 9.64
C ASN A 82 15.65 -5.74 8.31
N ARG A 83 15.67 -4.48 7.91
CA ARG A 83 16.27 -4.05 6.65
C ARG A 83 17.40 -3.04 6.92
N GLU A 84 18.54 -3.21 6.24
CA GLU A 84 19.73 -2.36 6.40
C GLU A 84 19.42 -0.88 6.09
N SER A 85 18.65 -0.59 5.04
CA SER A 85 18.11 0.75 4.81
C SER A 85 16.64 0.75 5.21
N PRO A 86 16.29 1.17 6.44
CA PRO A 86 14.94 1.05 6.95
C PRO A 86 13.92 1.79 6.08
N ARG A 87 12.77 1.17 5.81
CA ARG A 87 11.62 1.85 5.21
C ARG A 87 10.85 2.56 6.31
N ALA A 88 10.59 3.84 6.09
CA ALA A 88 9.81 4.64 7.02
C ALA A 88 8.34 4.20 7.05
N PRO A 89 7.70 4.27 8.21
CA PRO A 89 6.24 4.20 8.33
C PRO A 89 5.56 5.40 7.70
N GLY A 90 4.30 5.26 7.31
CA GLY A 90 3.54 6.37 6.75
C GLY A 90 2.21 5.97 6.15
N VAL A 91 1.51 6.94 5.60
CA VAL A 91 0.30 6.74 4.81
C VAL A 91 0.59 7.16 3.38
N ALA A 92 0.37 6.27 2.44
CA ALA A 92 0.43 6.54 1.01
C ALA A 92 -0.99 6.68 0.45
N PHE A 93 -1.16 7.53 -0.54
CA PHE A 93 -2.38 7.63 -1.33
C PHE A 93 -2.14 7.07 -2.72
N SER A 94 -3.04 6.24 -3.22
CA SER A 94 -3.05 5.76 -4.59
C SER A 94 -4.34 6.22 -5.26
N PRO A 95 -4.27 7.13 -6.26
CA PRO A 95 -5.44 7.68 -6.91
C PRO A 95 -6.14 6.62 -7.76
N TRP A 96 -7.46 6.69 -7.85
CA TRP A 96 -8.25 5.87 -8.75
C TRP A 96 -8.30 6.49 -10.14
N ASP A 97 -7.90 5.73 -11.16
CA ASP A 97 -8.01 6.10 -12.57
C ASP A 97 -9.31 5.53 -13.16
N ASN A 98 -10.32 6.37 -13.28
CA ASN A 98 -11.62 5.97 -13.83
C ASN A 98 -11.54 5.52 -15.29
N ALA A 99 -10.63 6.10 -16.08
CA ALA A 99 -10.51 5.77 -17.50
C ALA A 99 -9.92 4.38 -17.72
N ARG A 100 -9.01 3.97 -16.82
CA ARG A 100 -8.34 2.67 -16.86
C ARG A 100 -8.93 1.65 -15.90
N ASN A 101 -9.88 2.08 -15.06
CA ASN A 101 -10.50 1.26 -14.00
C ASN A 101 -9.44 0.55 -13.13
N THR A 102 -8.48 1.33 -12.60
CA THR A 102 -7.34 0.82 -11.82
C THR A 102 -6.79 1.87 -10.86
N LEU A 103 -5.95 1.41 -9.94
CA LEU A 103 -5.17 2.32 -9.09
C LEU A 103 -3.96 2.87 -9.85
N GLY A 104 -3.61 4.11 -9.58
CA GLY A 104 -2.38 4.76 -10.00
C GLY A 104 -1.21 4.50 -9.05
N ALA A 105 -0.03 5.05 -9.38
CA ALA A 105 1.13 4.96 -8.50
C ALA A 105 0.87 5.65 -7.15
N THR A 106 1.42 5.07 -6.09
CA THR A 106 1.33 5.65 -4.75
C THR A 106 2.12 6.95 -4.64
N VAL A 107 1.54 7.92 -3.94
CA VAL A 107 2.22 9.13 -3.49
C VAL A 107 2.22 9.19 -1.96
N PRO A 108 3.31 9.65 -1.31
CA PRO A 108 3.32 9.86 0.14
C PRO A 108 2.26 10.91 0.53
N LEU A 109 1.45 10.61 1.53
CA LEU A 109 0.45 11.54 2.06
C LEU A 109 0.81 11.99 3.49
N VAL A 110 1.14 11.04 4.36
CA VAL A 110 1.59 11.32 5.74
C VAL A 110 2.89 10.56 5.98
N GLY A 111 3.89 11.27 6.48
CA GLY A 111 5.21 10.73 6.78
C GLY A 111 5.86 11.43 7.96
N GLY A 112 7.18 11.30 8.07
CA GLY A 112 7.95 11.95 9.13
C GLY A 112 8.06 11.13 10.42
N PHE A 113 7.57 9.90 10.46
CA PHE A 113 7.66 9.00 11.62
C PHE A 113 9.06 8.42 11.87
N GLN A 114 10.02 8.75 10.99
CA GLN A 114 11.38 8.25 11.05
C GLN A 114 12.34 9.33 10.54
N SER A 115 13.48 9.49 11.20
CA SER A 115 14.58 10.35 10.73
C SER A 115 15.34 9.71 9.56
N ASP A 116 16.18 10.51 8.88
CA ASP A 116 17.08 10.00 7.82
C ASP A 116 18.12 9.01 8.37
N ALA A 117 18.46 9.13 9.66
CA ALA A 117 19.34 8.20 10.36
C ALA A 117 18.65 6.85 10.70
N GLY A 118 17.33 6.76 10.49
CA GLY A 118 16.56 5.56 10.77
C GLY A 118 15.93 5.51 12.16
N ASP A 119 16.16 6.55 12.99
CA ASP A 119 15.51 6.66 14.31
C ASP A 119 14.01 6.86 14.14
N ARG A 120 13.22 6.06 14.83
CA ARG A 120 11.79 5.98 14.64
C ARG A 120 11.05 6.38 15.91
N TRP A 121 10.11 7.30 15.82
CA TRP A 121 9.30 7.78 16.94
C TRP A 121 7.81 7.41 16.83
N GLY A 122 7.40 6.83 15.71
CA GLY A 122 6.04 6.34 15.52
C GLY A 122 5.98 5.25 14.44
N ARG A 123 4.91 4.47 14.45
CA ARG A 123 4.62 3.43 13.47
C ARG A 123 3.13 3.40 13.17
N SER A 124 2.78 3.91 12.01
CA SER A 124 1.39 3.97 11.55
C SER A 124 0.80 2.58 11.28
N VAL A 125 -0.43 2.35 11.69
CA VAL A 125 -1.14 1.06 11.58
C VAL A 125 -2.32 1.16 10.64
N ASP A 126 -3.19 2.17 10.83
CA ASP A 126 -4.38 2.37 10.03
C ASP A 126 -4.63 3.86 9.79
N ALA A 127 -5.33 4.17 8.71
CA ALA A 127 -5.70 5.53 8.35
C ALA A 127 -7.11 5.55 7.76
N LEU A 128 -7.98 6.42 8.27
CA LEU A 128 -9.34 6.58 7.77
C LEU A 128 -9.80 8.03 7.80
N VAL A 129 -10.71 8.37 6.92
CA VAL A 129 -11.34 9.69 6.90
C VAL A 129 -12.55 9.69 7.84
N GLY A 130 -12.53 10.60 8.80
CA GLY A 130 -13.65 10.81 9.70
C GLY A 130 -14.79 11.63 9.08
N PRO A 131 -15.99 11.63 9.71
CA PRO A 131 -17.14 12.38 9.22
C PRO A 131 -16.93 13.90 9.25
N ASP A 132 -15.96 14.37 10.01
CA ASP A 132 -15.53 15.77 10.11
C ASP A 132 -14.55 16.19 9.00
N GLY A 133 -14.23 15.27 8.07
CA GLY A 133 -13.27 15.51 6.98
C GLY A 133 -11.81 15.43 7.38
N SER A 134 -11.51 15.09 8.63
CA SER A 134 -10.14 14.87 9.10
C SER A 134 -9.67 13.47 8.75
N LEU A 135 -8.36 13.31 8.49
CA LEU A 135 -7.71 12.00 8.42
C LEU A 135 -7.25 11.60 9.82
N TYR A 136 -7.66 10.43 10.27
CA TYR A 136 -7.23 9.83 11.53
C TYR A 136 -6.23 8.73 11.24
N VAL A 137 -5.07 8.78 11.89
CA VAL A 137 -3.99 7.79 11.72
C VAL A 137 -3.66 7.20 13.08
N THR A 138 -3.73 5.88 13.21
CA THR A 138 -3.35 5.17 14.42
C THR A 138 -1.86 4.81 14.42
N ASP A 139 -1.24 4.83 15.59
CA ASP A 139 0.18 4.56 15.81
C ASP A 139 0.33 3.67 17.04
N ASP A 140 0.79 2.45 16.89
CA ASP A 140 0.96 1.49 17.99
C ASP A 140 2.29 1.65 18.75
N ALA A 141 3.31 2.19 18.10
CA ALA A 141 4.59 2.42 18.76
C ALA A 141 4.53 3.61 19.73
N ALA A 142 3.86 4.70 19.33
CA ALA A 142 3.66 5.86 20.18
C ALA A 142 2.41 5.76 21.08
N GLY A 143 1.49 4.82 20.79
CA GLY A 143 0.21 4.68 21.49
C GLY A 143 -0.73 5.85 21.24
N LEU A 144 -0.72 6.42 20.01
CA LEU A 144 -1.42 7.65 19.66
C LEU A 144 -2.41 7.45 18.52
N VAL A 145 -3.36 8.38 18.42
CA VAL A 145 -4.17 8.61 17.23
C VAL A 145 -3.97 10.06 16.80
N TYR A 146 -3.42 10.24 15.61
CA TYR A 146 -3.25 11.57 15.02
C TYR A 146 -4.52 11.99 14.29
N ARG A 147 -4.91 13.25 14.44
CA ARG A 147 -5.95 13.91 13.64
C ARG A 147 -5.30 14.94 12.72
N ILE A 148 -5.47 14.79 11.43
CA ILE A 148 -4.88 15.65 10.40
C ILE A 148 -6.04 16.32 9.65
N THR A 149 -6.08 17.65 9.70
CA THR A 149 -7.07 18.45 8.97
C THR A 149 -6.46 19.03 7.71
N PRO A 150 -7.22 19.16 6.59
CA PRO A 150 -6.78 19.95 5.46
C PRO A 150 -6.40 21.37 5.89
N ALA A 151 -5.37 21.95 5.29
CA ALA A 151 -5.06 23.36 5.49
C ALA A 151 -6.20 24.22 4.92
N GLN A 152 -6.57 25.26 5.66
CA GLN A 152 -7.56 26.26 5.22
C GLN A 152 -6.93 27.19 4.18
#